data_1055765ef1a8774078aa9a768f67e7cf
#
_entry.id   1055765ef1a8774078aa9a768f67e7cf
#
_cell.length_a   1.000
_cell.length_b   1.000
_cell.length_c   1.000
_cell.angle_alpha   90.00
_cell.angle_beta   90.00
_cell.angle_gamma   90.00
#
_symmetry.space_group_name_H-M   'P 1'
#
loop_
_entity.id
_entity.type
_entity.pdbx_description
1 polymer ?
#
loop_
_entity_poly.entity_id
_entity_poly.type
_entity_poly.pdbx_seq_one_letter_code
_entity_poly.pdbx_strand_id
1 'polypeptide(L)'
;SYEMVEAQKKNPRDISSLKDLTGGGAARPPEQVKEMKANMKDTNPGIGYGLTETNALAANNTGDVYLQKPDSTGFAVPKLIDLKIVDDEGNELPVGEIGEVCIRGACTFRCYWKNQEATDEVLDSEGWFRSGDIGLLDEDDFLYIKDRKKDIVIRGGENIACLEVEAAITEHPAVL
;
A
#
# COMPACT_ATOMS: atom_id res chain seq x y z
N SER A 1 12.21 3.92 8.31
CA SER A 1 11.48 4.33 9.54
C SER A 1 11.75 3.43 10.73
N TYR A 2 11.89 2.12 10.53
CA TYR A 2 12.24 1.16 11.61
C TYR A 2 13.55 1.55 12.32
N GLU A 3 14.60 1.79 11.56
CA GLU A 3 15.91 2.23 12.10
C GLU A 3 15.82 3.50 12.95
N MET A 4 14.94 4.44 12.58
CA MET A 4 14.71 5.66 13.38
C MET A 4 14.07 5.35 14.73
N VAL A 5 13.08 4.44 14.76
CA VAL A 5 12.44 3.98 16.00
C VAL A 5 13.46 3.30 16.89
N GLU A 6 14.26 2.39 16.34
CA GLU A 6 15.32 1.69 17.07
C GLU A 6 16.42 2.66 17.60
N ALA A 7 16.80 3.64 16.79
CA ALA A 7 17.75 4.67 17.22
C ALA A 7 17.18 5.51 18.37
N GLN A 8 15.88 5.85 18.30
CA GLN A 8 15.21 6.62 19.36
C GLN A 8 15.07 5.79 20.65
N LYS A 9 14.78 4.48 20.56
CA LYS A 9 14.79 3.57 21.71
C LYS A 9 16.16 3.50 22.41
N LYS A 10 17.23 3.36 21.60
CA LYS A 10 18.60 3.22 22.12
C LYS A 10 19.18 4.52 22.69
N ASN A 11 18.88 5.64 22.09
CA ASN A 11 19.39 6.95 22.48
C ASN A 11 18.30 8.02 22.27
N PRO A 12 17.40 8.20 23.23
CA PRO A 12 16.29 9.14 23.14
C PRO A 12 16.78 10.56 22.92
N ARG A 13 16.23 11.23 21.92
CA ARG A 13 16.51 12.63 21.57
C ARG A 13 15.22 13.42 21.61
N ASP A 14 15.33 14.72 21.77
CA ASP A 14 14.21 15.62 21.55
C ASP A 14 13.87 15.66 20.05
N ILE A 15 12.73 15.09 19.72
CA ILE A 15 12.16 15.04 18.37
C ILE A 15 10.84 15.80 18.30
N SER A 16 10.56 16.69 19.23
CA SER A 16 9.29 17.44 19.33
C SER A 16 8.98 18.28 18.09
N SER A 17 9.98 18.61 17.29
CA SER A 17 9.84 19.30 16.00
C SER A 17 9.39 18.37 14.85
N LEU A 18 9.56 17.03 14.98
CA LEU A 18 9.13 16.07 13.98
C LEU A 18 7.63 15.81 14.13
N LYS A 19 6.83 16.25 13.17
CA LYS A 19 5.35 16.14 13.22
C LYS A 19 4.82 14.93 12.47
N ASP A 20 5.45 14.58 11.37
CA ASP A 20 5.00 13.48 10.52
C ASP A 20 6.16 12.54 10.19
N LEU A 21 5.90 11.25 10.26
CA LEU A 21 6.83 10.19 9.86
C LEU A 21 6.11 9.24 8.91
N THR A 22 6.20 9.57 7.63
CA THR A 22 5.56 8.82 6.56
C THR A 22 6.57 7.96 5.81
N GLY A 23 6.08 6.94 5.15
CA GLY A 23 6.85 6.06 4.27
C GLY A 23 5.96 5.47 3.20
N GLY A 24 6.55 4.69 2.30
CA GLY A 24 5.83 4.03 1.21
C GLY A 24 6.77 3.07 0.49
N GLY A 25 6.26 2.41 -0.57
CA GLY A 25 7.02 1.48 -1.39
C GLY A 25 7.11 0.06 -0.83
N ALA A 26 6.72 -0.17 0.42
CA ALA A 26 6.59 -1.50 1.02
C ALA A 26 5.51 -1.48 2.11
N ALA A 27 4.86 -2.62 2.32
CA ALA A 27 3.95 -2.81 3.44
C ALA A 27 4.71 -2.65 4.78
N ARG A 28 3.99 -2.23 5.81
CA ARG A 28 4.55 -2.11 7.17
C ARG A 28 3.72 -2.96 8.11
N PRO A 29 4.34 -3.89 8.86
CA PRO A 29 3.63 -4.67 9.85
C PRO A 29 2.91 -3.78 10.88
N PRO A 30 1.68 -4.11 11.30
CA PRO A 30 0.89 -3.32 12.24
C PRO A 30 1.60 -3.03 13.57
N GLU A 31 2.39 -3.99 14.06
CA GLU A 31 3.16 -3.83 15.29
C GLU A 31 4.21 -2.71 15.18
N GLN A 32 4.83 -2.54 14.02
CA GLN A 32 5.77 -1.42 13.79
C GLN A 32 5.07 -0.05 13.84
N VAL A 33 3.80 0.03 13.41
CA VAL A 33 3.01 1.26 13.49
C VAL A 33 2.75 1.64 14.95
N LYS A 34 2.39 0.65 15.78
CA LYS A 34 2.21 0.83 17.23
C LYS A 34 3.52 1.25 17.91
N GLU A 35 4.63 0.61 17.56
CA GLU A 35 5.95 0.95 18.07
C GLU A 35 6.39 2.37 17.70
N MET A 36 6.11 2.80 16.47
CA MET A 36 6.36 4.18 16.05
C MET A 36 5.64 5.16 16.96
N LYS A 37 4.34 4.96 17.20
CA LYS A 37 3.56 5.84 18.07
C LYS A 37 4.02 5.81 19.52
N ALA A 38 4.39 4.64 20.03
CA ALA A 38 4.87 4.48 21.41
C ALA A 38 6.20 5.24 21.68
N ASN A 39 7.12 5.22 20.71
CA ASN A 39 8.47 5.79 20.86
C ASN A 39 8.59 7.20 20.26
N MET A 40 7.61 7.63 19.45
CA MET A 40 7.59 8.93 18.78
C MET A 40 6.19 9.59 18.98
N LYS A 41 5.85 9.87 20.22
CA LYS A 41 4.48 10.24 20.67
C LYS A 41 3.91 11.45 19.95
N ASP A 42 4.76 12.45 19.64
CA ASP A 42 4.36 13.70 19.01
C ASP A 42 4.33 13.63 17.48
N THR A 43 4.64 12.45 16.92
CA THR A 43 4.73 12.23 15.49
C THR A 43 3.51 11.47 14.98
N ASN A 44 2.95 11.91 13.85
CA ASN A 44 1.90 11.21 13.13
C ASN A 44 2.54 10.14 12.22
N PRO A 45 2.28 8.86 12.45
CA PRO A 45 2.72 7.82 11.51
C PRO A 45 1.90 7.90 10.23
N GLY A 46 2.51 7.50 9.10
CA GLY A 46 1.80 7.44 7.84
C GLY A 46 2.42 6.46 6.86
N ILE A 47 1.60 5.99 5.94
CA ILE A 47 2.00 5.18 4.79
C ILE A 47 1.34 5.73 3.53
N GLY A 48 2.09 5.72 2.42
CA GLY A 48 1.58 6.01 1.09
C GLY A 48 1.72 4.79 0.18
N TYR A 49 0.72 4.58 -0.65
CA TYR A 49 0.74 3.63 -1.74
C TYR A 49 0.74 4.36 -3.08
N GLY A 50 1.55 3.87 -3.98
CA GLY A 50 1.65 4.34 -5.36
C GLY A 50 2.82 3.68 -6.09
N LEU A 51 2.81 3.82 -7.39
CA LEU A 51 3.79 3.25 -8.31
C LEU A 51 4.46 4.37 -9.12
N THR A 52 5.53 4.05 -9.82
CA THR A 52 6.17 4.99 -10.75
C THR A 52 5.17 5.53 -11.78
N GLU A 53 4.28 4.67 -12.26
CA GLU A 53 3.22 4.94 -13.21
C GLU A 53 2.13 5.89 -12.68
N THR A 54 2.07 6.08 -11.36
CA THR A 54 1.15 7.04 -10.70
C THR A 54 1.90 8.19 -10.01
N ASN A 55 3.16 8.42 -10.39
CA ASN A 55 4.04 9.40 -9.73
C ASN A 55 4.10 9.22 -8.20
N ALA A 56 4.14 7.95 -7.75
CA ALA A 56 4.16 7.52 -6.35
C ALA A 56 2.93 7.92 -5.53
N LEU A 57 1.81 8.24 -6.19
CA LEU A 57 0.59 8.72 -5.53
C LEU A 57 -0.64 7.93 -6.00
N ALA A 58 -1.26 7.17 -5.11
CA ALA A 58 -2.56 6.53 -5.32
C ALA A 58 -3.43 6.60 -4.06
N ALA A 59 -2.93 6.08 -2.93
CA ALA A 59 -3.64 6.12 -1.65
C ALA A 59 -2.69 6.53 -0.52
N ASN A 60 -3.25 7.03 0.57
CA ASN A 60 -2.49 7.32 1.77
C ASN A 60 -3.31 7.06 3.05
N ASN A 61 -2.61 6.69 4.12
CA ASN A 61 -3.14 6.50 5.46
C ASN A 61 -2.23 7.20 6.46
N THR A 62 -2.77 8.06 7.32
CA THR A 62 -1.95 8.88 8.22
C THR A 62 -2.63 9.12 9.58
N GLY A 63 -1.82 9.39 10.59
CA GLY A 63 -2.27 9.81 11.91
C GLY A 63 -3.10 8.75 12.63
N ASP A 64 -4.17 9.20 13.31
CA ASP A 64 -5.02 8.34 14.12
C ASP A 64 -5.77 7.30 13.30
N VAL A 65 -6.12 7.61 12.05
CA VAL A 65 -6.75 6.67 11.13
C VAL A 65 -5.81 5.50 10.80
N TYR A 66 -4.53 5.80 10.58
CA TYR A 66 -3.53 4.75 10.36
C TYR A 66 -3.30 3.87 11.61
N LEU A 67 -3.44 4.43 12.81
CA LEU A 67 -3.39 3.65 14.05
C LEU A 67 -4.58 2.71 14.22
N GLN A 68 -5.76 3.09 13.68
CA GLN A 68 -6.98 2.27 13.73
C GLN A 68 -7.01 1.19 12.64
N LYS A 69 -6.48 1.49 11.44
CA LYS A 69 -6.43 0.58 10.28
C LYS A 69 -4.98 0.44 9.80
N PRO A 70 -4.07 -0.16 10.61
CA PRO A 70 -2.63 -0.19 10.31
C PRO A 70 -2.26 -1.09 9.13
N ASP A 71 -3.15 -2.00 8.72
CA ASP A 71 -2.97 -2.92 7.59
C ASP A 71 -3.36 -2.26 6.25
N SER A 72 -4.08 -1.12 6.32
CA SER A 72 -4.54 -0.42 5.13
C SER A 72 -3.52 0.60 4.65
N THR A 73 -3.37 0.73 3.34
CA THR A 73 -2.63 1.82 2.70
C THR A 73 -3.44 3.11 2.62
N GLY A 74 -4.68 3.11 3.14
CA GLY A 74 -5.57 4.26 3.19
C GLY A 74 -6.54 4.35 2.04
N PHE A 75 -7.07 5.52 1.80
CA PHE A 75 -8.03 5.81 0.75
C PHE A 75 -7.39 6.61 -0.39
N ALA A 76 -8.02 6.57 -1.56
CA ALA A 76 -7.61 7.34 -2.72
C ALA A 76 -7.42 8.82 -2.39
N VAL A 77 -6.43 9.47 -3.00
CA VAL A 77 -6.24 10.93 -2.83
C VAL A 77 -7.45 11.65 -3.43
N PRO A 78 -8.27 12.34 -2.59
CA PRO A 78 -9.55 12.87 -3.04
C PRO A 78 -9.42 13.82 -4.23
N LYS A 79 -10.31 13.68 -5.22
CA LYS A 79 -10.40 14.49 -6.45
C LYS A 79 -9.21 14.35 -7.41
N LEU A 80 -8.19 13.59 -7.08
CA LEU A 80 -7.03 13.37 -7.92
C LEU A 80 -6.96 11.94 -8.44
N ILE A 81 -7.42 10.97 -7.66
CA ILE A 81 -7.30 9.54 -7.94
C ILE A 81 -8.64 8.85 -7.72
N ASP A 82 -9.02 8.01 -8.66
CA ASP A 82 -10.06 7.00 -8.54
C ASP A 82 -9.41 5.63 -8.40
N LEU A 83 -9.99 4.77 -7.56
CA LEU A 83 -9.58 3.38 -7.38
C LEU A 83 -10.76 2.46 -7.68
N LYS A 84 -10.49 1.30 -8.26
CA LYS A 84 -11.41 0.16 -8.35
C LYS A 84 -10.65 -1.15 -8.27
N ILE A 85 -11.36 -2.20 -7.89
CA ILE A 85 -10.85 -3.58 -7.88
C ILE A 85 -11.53 -4.33 -9.03
N VAL A 86 -10.74 -5.10 -9.79
CA VAL A 86 -11.26 -5.85 -10.93
C VAL A 86 -10.83 -7.31 -10.89
N ASP A 87 -11.65 -8.17 -11.51
CA ASP A 87 -11.31 -9.57 -11.79
C ASP A 87 -10.29 -9.70 -12.94
N ASP A 88 -9.97 -10.94 -13.31
CA ASP A 88 -9.02 -11.20 -14.42
C ASP A 88 -9.58 -10.78 -15.78
N GLU A 89 -10.91 -10.79 -15.95
CA GLU A 89 -11.65 -10.35 -17.13
C GLU A 89 -11.76 -8.81 -17.21
N GLY A 90 -11.46 -8.09 -16.13
CA GLY A 90 -11.53 -6.63 -16.04
C GLY A 90 -12.87 -6.08 -15.55
N ASN A 91 -13.78 -6.94 -15.07
CA ASN A 91 -15.02 -6.51 -14.46
C ASN A 91 -14.78 -5.99 -13.06
N GLU A 92 -15.44 -4.88 -12.70
CA GLU A 92 -15.35 -4.31 -11.37
C GLU A 92 -15.99 -5.23 -10.32
N LEU A 93 -15.26 -5.50 -9.25
CA LEU A 93 -15.68 -6.35 -8.14
C LEU A 93 -16.39 -5.55 -7.05
N PRO A 94 -17.34 -6.19 -6.34
CA PRO A 94 -17.96 -5.60 -5.15
C PRO A 94 -16.95 -5.27 -4.05
N VAL A 95 -17.34 -4.35 -3.17
CA VAL A 95 -16.59 -4.00 -1.95
C VAL A 95 -16.31 -5.26 -1.12
N GLY A 96 -15.10 -5.40 -0.64
CA GLY A 96 -14.62 -6.53 0.16
C GLY A 96 -14.10 -7.72 -0.66
N GLU A 97 -14.29 -7.74 -1.97
CA GLU A 97 -13.75 -8.79 -2.83
C GLU A 97 -12.31 -8.48 -3.25
N ILE A 98 -11.51 -9.54 -3.38
CA ILE A 98 -10.09 -9.45 -3.72
C ILE A 98 -9.92 -9.55 -5.23
N GLY A 99 -9.18 -8.59 -5.81
CA GLY A 99 -8.85 -8.55 -7.23
C GLY A 99 -7.70 -7.61 -7.51
N GLU A 100 -7.47 -7.31 -8.78
CA GLU A 100 -6.40 -6.40 -9.19
C GLU A 100 -6.80 -4.94 -8.96
N VAL A 101 -5.91 -4.17 -8.34
CA VAL A 101 -6.10 -2.74 -8.09
C VAL A 101 -5.91 -1.97 -9.39
N CYS A 102 -6.94 -1.24 -9.82
CA CYS A 102 -6.88 -0.30 -10.93
C CYS A 102 -6.92 1.14 -10.43
N ILE A 103 -6.11 1.98 -11.05
CA ILE A 103 -5.89 3.36 -10.65
C ILE A 103 -6.14 4.28 -11.84
N ARG A 104 -6.90 5.35 -11.63
CA ARG A 104 -7.11 6.38 -12.64
C ARG A 104 -7.01 7.76 -12.02
N GLY A 105 -6.37 8.71 -12.70
CA GLY A 105 -6.34 10.09 -12.24
C GLY A 105 -5.25 10.95 -12.84
N ALA A 106 -5.15 12.17 -12.33
CA ALA A 106 -4.21 13.18 -12.84
C ALA A 106 -2.73 12.78 -12.70
N CYS A 107 -2.43 11.87 -11.79
CA CYS A 107 -1.08 11.38 -11.52
C CYS A 107 -0.70 10.15 -12.35
N THR A 108 -1.65 9.55 -13.10
CA THR A 108 -1.37 8.37 -13.92
C THR A 108 -0.49 8.77 -15.11
N PHE A 109 0.52 7.96 -15.42
CA PHE A 109 1.47 8.17 -16.49
C PHE A 109 0.78 8.16 -17.88
N ARG A 110 1.45 8.71 -18.87
CA ARG A 110 0.90 8.75 -20.23
C ARG A 110 1.21 7.47 -21.02
N CYS A 111 2.42 6.94 -20.90
CA CYS A 111 2.87 5.76 -21.62
C CYS A 111 4.27 5.33 -21.14
N TYR A 112 4.65 4.10 -21.45
CA TYR A 112 6.05 3.69 -21.44
C TYR A 112 6.76 4.19 -22.68
N TRP A 113 7.91 4.81 -22.49
CA TRP A 113 8.66 5.44 -23.57
C TRP A 113 9.07 4.42 -24.64
N LYS A 114 8.65 4.67 -25.88
CA LYS A 114 8.90 3.80 -27.04
C LYS A 114 8.46 2.33 -26.87
N ASN A 115 7.48 2.09 -26.02
CA ASN A 115 6.93 0.76 -25.78
C ASN A 115 5.40 0.83 -25.68
N GLN A 116 4.75 0.96 -26.84
CA GLN A 116 3.30 1.09 -26.91
C GLN A 116 2.61 -0.22 -26.49
N GLU A 117 3.17 -1.36 -26.88
CA GLU A 117 2.64 -2.69 -26.52
C GLU A 117 2.50 -2.85 -25.00
N ALA A 118 3.58 -2.60 -24.25
CA ALA A 118 3.51 -2.64 -22.79
C ALA A 118 2.60 -1.58 -22.18
N THR A 119 2.39 -0.45 -22.87
CA THR A 119 1.43 0.57 -22.42
C THR A 119 0.00 0.07 -22.56
N ASP A 120 -0.33 -0.52 -23.71
CA ASP A 120 -1.68 -1.01 -24.03
C ASP A 120 -2.07 -2.23 -23.16
N GLU A 121 -1.09 -2.98 -22.65
CA GLU A 121 -1.32 -4.07 -21.69
C GLU A 121 -1.84 -3.59 -20.33
N VAL A 122 -1.43 -2.39 -19.89
CA VAL A 122 -1.70 -1.93 -18.51
C VAL A 122 -2.56 -0.67 -18.43
N LEU A 123 -2.71 0.08 -19.52
CA LEU A 123 -3.46 1.34 -19.54
C LEU A 123 -4.57 1.25 -20.59
N ASP A 124 -5.82 1.27 -20.14
CA ASP A 124 -6.96 1.20 -21.04
C ASP A 124 -7.34 2.55 -21.65
N SER A 125 -8.30 2.52 -22.59
CA SER A 125 -8.78 3.72 -23.30
C SER A 125 -9.54 4.71 -22.41
N GLU A 126 -9.98 4.31 -21.22
CA GLU A 126 -10.65 5.14 -20.23
C GLU A 126 -9.67 5.76 -19.22
N GLY A 127 -8.38 5.43 -19.35
CA GLY A 127 -7.31 5.90 -18.46
C GLY A 127 -7.15 5.11 -17.18
N TRP A 128 -7.71 3.91 -17.08
CA TRP A 128 -7.46 3.01 -15.97
C TRP A 128 -6.15 2.27 -16.16
N PHE A 129 -5.27 2.42 -15.18
CA PHE A 129 -4.00 1.72 -15.08
C PHE A 129 -4.14 0.48 -14.20
N ARG A 130 -3.82 -0.68 -14.74
CA ARG A 130 -3.74 -1.96 -14.03
C ARG A 130 -2.41 -2.04 -13.29
N SER A 131 -2.44 -2.00 -11.98
CA SER A 131 -1.22 -1.86 -11.15
C SER A 131 -0.38 -3.14 -11.07
N GLY A 132 -0.98 -4.30 -11.31
CA GLY A 132 -0.38 -5.60 -11.02
C GLY A 132 -0.33 -5.91 -9.52
N ASP A 133 -0.92 -5.09 -8.67
CA ASP A 133 -1.08 -5.35 -7.24
C ASP A 133 -2.48 -5.91 -6.97
N ILE A 134 -2.57 -6.90 -6.09
CA ILE A 134 -3.82 -7.53 -5.65
C ILE A 134 -4.23 -6.91 -4.33
N GLY A 135 -5.50 -6.55 -4.22
CA GLY A 135 -6.04 -5.91 -3.02
C GLY A 135 -7.54 -5.91 -2.97
N LEU A 136 -8.08 -5.20 -2.00
CA LEU A 136 -9.53 -4.97 -1.84
C LEU A 136 -9.79 -3.56 -1.32
N LEU A 137 -11.01 -3.07 -1.54
CA LEU A 137 -11.56 -1.89 -0.86
C LEU A 137 -12.56 -2.35 0.21
N ASP A 138 -12.51 -1.75 1.39
CA ASP A 138 -13.53 -1.96 2.42
C ASP A 138 -14.74 -1.01 2.26
N GLU A 139 -15.74 -1.14 3.13
CA GLU A 139 -16.97 -0.34 3.12
C GLU A 139 -16.74 1.17 3.33
N ASP A 140 -15.57 1.56 3.82
CA ASP A 140 -15.15 2.95 4.03
C ASP A 140 -14.17 3.43 2.94
N ASP A 141 -14.05 2.70 1.81
CA ASP A 141 -13.13 2.96 0.69
C ASP A 141 -11.63 2.87 1.06
N PHE A 142 -11.27 2.16 2.13
CA PHE A 142 -9.88 1.91 2.46
C PHE A 142 -9.30 0.78 1.62
N LEU A 143 -8.14 1.05 1.01
CA LEU A 143 -7.41 0.09 0.20
C LEU A 143 -6.50 -0.78 1.07
N TYR A 144 -6.59 -2.09 0.89
CA TYR A 144 -5.72 -3.10 1.49
C TYR A 144 -4.97 -3.84 0.39
N ILE A 145 -3.67 -3.64 0.30
CA ILE A 145 -2.81 -4.40 -0.62
C ILE A 145 -2.51 -5.76 0.02
N LYS A 146 -2.75 -6.82 -0.72
CA LYS A 146 -2.52 -8.21 -0.28
C LYS A 146 -1.21 -8.76 -0.81
N ASP A 147 -0.93 -8.58 -2.10
CA ASP A 147 0.32 -9.01 -2.72
C ASP A 147 0.47 -8.42 -4.13
N ARG A 148 1.55 -8.76 -4.80
CA ARG A 148 1.70 -8.58 -6.24
C ARG A 148 1.13 -9.77 -7.00
N LYS A 149 0.42 -9.51 -8.10
CA LYS A 149 -0.19 -10.56 -8.95
C LYS A 149 0.82 -11.62 -9.39
N LYS A 150 2.06 -11.22 -9.69
CA LYS A 150 3.15 -12.10 -10.11
C LYS A 150 3.84 -12.86 -8.97
N ASP A 151 3.66 -12.42 -7.72
CA ASP A 151 4.35 -12.96 -6.55
C ASP A 151 3.44 -13.90 -5.73
N ILE A 152 2.14 -13.99 -6.07
CA ILE A 152 1.20 -14.93 -5.44
C ILE A 152 1.64 -16.38 -5.70
N VAL A 153 1.79 -17.15 -4.65
CA VAL A 153 2.08 -18.59 -4.72
C VAL A 153 0.78 -19.37 -4.82
N ILE A 154 0.57 -20.10 -5.92
CA ILE A 154 -0.59 -20.96 -6.09
C ILE A 154 -0.22 -22.38 -5.65
N ARG A 155 -0.88 -22.90 -4.60
CA ARG A 155 -0.68 -24.25 -4.11
C ARG A 155 -2.00 -24.96 -3.85
N GLY A 156 -2.24 -26.03 -4.59
CA GLY A 156 -3.47 -26.83 -4.41
C GLY A 156 -4.77 -26.11 -4.81
N GLY A 157 -4.66 -25.01 -5.59
CA GLY A 157 -5.80 -24.18 -5.96
C GLY A 157 -6.05 -23.00 -5.01
N GLU A 158 -5.24 -22.86 -3.95
CA GLU A 158 -5.28 -21.72 -3.03
C GLU A 158 -4.21 -20.68 -3.39
N ASN A 159 -4.57 -19.41 -3.32
CA ASN A 159 -3.68 -18.27 -3.51
C ASN A 159 -3.07 -17.90 -2.15
N ILE A 160 -1.75 -18.04 -2.04
CA ILE A 160 -0.98 -17.70 -0.83
C ILE A 160 -0.25 -16.39 -1.11
N ALA A 161 -0.60 -15.36 -0.35
CA ALA A 161 0.06 -14.06 -0.43
C ALA A 161 1.46 -14.14 0.25
N CYS A 162 2.52 -13.77 -0.47
CA CYS A 162 3.87 -13.76 0.08
C CYS A 162 3.97 -12.79 1.28
N LEU A 163 3.31 -11.64 1.20
CA LEU A 163 3.29 -10.66 2.29
C LEU A 163 2.68 -11.20 3.59
N GLU A 164 1.69 -12.09 3.51
CA GLU A 164 1.09 -12.73 4.68
C GLU A 164 2.08 -13.70 5.35
N VAL A 165 2.79 -14.49 4.54
CA VAL A 165 3.83 -15.40 5.01
C VAL A 165 4.99 -14.63 5.63
N GLU A 166 5.44 -13.56 4.99
CA GLU A 166 6.50 -12.68 5.51
C GLU A 166 6.09 -12.03 6.84
N ALA A 167 4.85 -11.54 6.93
CA ALA A 167 4.33 -10.98 8.19
C ALA A 167 4.35 -12.01 9.32
N ALA A 168 3.88 -13.23 9.07
CA ALA A 168 3.90 -14.31 10.06
C ALA A 168 5.33 -14.69 10.48
N ILE A 169 6.28 -14.70 9.54
CA ILE A 169 7.68 -15.00 9.83
C ILE A 169 8.32 -13.88 10.69
N THR A 170 8.00 -12.62 10.41
CA THR A 170 8.55 -11.48 11.15
C THR A 170 8.03 -11.34 12.58
N GLU A 171 6.95 -12.06 12.96
CA GLU A 171 6.52 -12.18 14.35
C GLU A 171 7.51 -13.00 15.22
N HIS A 172 8.37 -13.80 14.60
CA HIS A 172 9.33 -14.61 15.32
C HIS A 172 10.51 -13.75 15.80
N PRO A 173 10.87 -13.75 17.12
CA PRO A 173 11.85 -12.83 17.70
C PRO A 173 13.29 -12.97 17.16
N ALA A 174 13.61 -14.02 16.41
CA ALA A 174 14.90 -14.21 15.76
C ALA A 174 14.93 -13.73 14.31
N VAL A 175 13.82 -13.21 13.79
CA VAL A 175 13.73 -12.65 12.43
C VAL A 175 13.75 -11.12 12.53
N LEU A 176 14.60 -10.48 11.70
CA LEU A 176 14.80 -9.03 11.67
C LEU A 176 14.16 -8.42 10.41
#